data_08410ca1eb5b464595893f0e8768ca87
#
_entry.id   08410ca1eb5b464595893f0e8768ca87
#
_cell.length_a   1.000
_cell.length_b   1.000
_cell.length_c   1.000
_cell.angle_alpha   90.00
_cell.angle_beta   90.00
_cell.angle_gamma   90.00
#
_symmetry.space_group_name_H-M   'P 1'
#
loop_
_entity.id
_entity.type
_entity.pdbx_description
1 polymer ?
#
loop_
_entity_poly.entity_id
_entity_poly.type
_entity_poly.pdbx_seq_one_letter_code
_entity_poly.pdbx_strand_id
1 'polypeptide(L)'
;MIDRNLNYGRHHIESFVYKSLPFDSVLDIGAGKGTDLFLARKVNPQAKLHALEAYEPNVQILSANEVSVFSADIEREKYPFDNGEIDVVIANQVLEHTKELFWIFHEVSRILPLGGKLIIGVPNLAALHNRILLAMGRQPSSIKTHSAHVRGFTKRDLLKFVGLCFPDGYELVGFGGSNFYPFPPVMAKPLAKMLPNMAWGIFLLLEKKRPYNREFLEFPIKERLETNFYLGPS
;
A
#
# COMPACT_ATOMS: atom_id res chain seq x y z
N MET A 1 17.54 17.54 9.33
CA MET A 1 17.43 16.84 8.03
C MET A 1 16.34 15.78 8.17
N ILE A 2 15.31 15.83 7.33
CA ILE A 2 14.21 14.84 7.36
C ILE A 2 14.77 13.54 6.80
N ASP A 3 14.79 12.48 7.60
CA ASP A 3 15.18 11.14 7.12
C ASP A 3 14.05 10.56 6.28
N ARG A 4 14.15 10.71 4.96
CA ARG A 4 13.13 10.21 4.01
C ARG A 4 13.00 8.68 4.05
N ASN A 5 14.05 7.94 4.45
CA ASN A 5 13.97 6.49 4.58
C ASN A 5 13.00 6.06 5.67
N LEU A 6 12.88 6.85 6.75
CA LEU A 6 11.87 6.61 7.78
C LEU A 6 10.45 6.79 7.26
N ASN A 7 10.21 7.76 6.34
CA ASN A 7 8.89 7.97 5.77
C ASN A 7 8.41 6.77 4.95
N TYR A 8 9.33 6.13 4.21
CA TYR A 8 9.01 4.93 3.45
C TYR A 8 8.90 3.66 4.31
N GLY A 9 9.22 3.73 5.59
CA GLY A 9 9.07 2.64 6.55
C GLY A 9 9.69 1.30 6.13
N ARG A 10 10.81 1.32 5.40
CA ARG A 10 11.41 0.14 4.77
C ARG A 10 11.72 -1.00 5.73
N HIS A 11 12.02 -0.68 6.98
CA HIS A 11 12.19 -1.69 8.03
C HIS A 11 10.90 -2.46 8.33
N HIS A 12 9.71 -1.83 8.15
CA HIS A 12 8.43 -2.54 8.22
C HIS A 12 8.21 -3.39 6.99
N ILE A 13 8.50 -2.84 5.78
CA ILE A 13 8.38 -3.61 4.54
C ILE A 13 9.26 -4.88 4.62
N GLU A 14 10.56 -4.74 4.94
CA GLU A 14 11.46 -5.90 5.11
C GLU A 14 10.93 -6.91 6.13
N SER A 15 10.47 -6.43 7.30
CA SER A 15 9.88 -7.30 8.34
C SER A 15 8.60 -8.00 7.87
N PHE A 16 7.75 -7.32 7.10
CA PHE A 16 6.50 -7.88 6.61
C PHE A 16 6.74 -8.87 5.47
N VAL A 17 7.67 -8.59 4.56
CA VAL A 17 8.12 -9.55 3.57
C VAL A 17 8.67 -10.82 4.23
N TYR A 18 9.50 -10.67 5.27
CA TYR A 18 9.99 -11.82 6.03
C TYR A 18 8.86 -12.64 6.68
N LYS A 19 7.85 -11.97 7.23
CA LYS A 19 6.65 -12.65 7.80
C LYS A 19 5.76 -13.29 6.74
N SER A 20 5.94 -12.94 5.47
CA SER A 20 5.18 -13.49 4.35
C SER A 20 5.76 -14.80 3.80
N LEU A 21 6.91 -15.24 4.30
CA LEU A 21 7.52 -16.51 3.89
C LEU A 21 6.60 -17.70 4.24
N PRO A 22 6.56 -18.78 3.38
CA PRO A 22 7.19 -18.84 2.06
C PRO A 22 6.39 -18.07 1.00
N PHE A 23 7.07 -17.54 -0.03
CA PHE A 23 6.48 -16.94 -1.22
C PHE A 23 7.42 -17.13 -2.43
N ASP A 24 6.87 -17.28 -3.63
CA ASP A 24 7.62 -17.46 -4.87
C ASP A 24 7.53 -16.24 -5.80
N SER A 25 6.58 -15.33 -5.54
CA SER A 25 6.31 -14.17 -6.38
C SER A 25 5.96 -12.92 -5.55
N VAL A 26 6.50 -11.77 -5.98
CA VAL A 26 6.22 -10.46 -5.35
C VAL A 26 5.91 -9.45 -6.44
N LEU A 27 4.83 -8.69 -6.27
CA LEU A 27 4.48 -7.54 -7.09
C LEU A 27 4.57 -6.26 -6.26
N ASP A 28 5.24 -5.24 -6.78
CA ASP A 28 5.23 -3.88 -6.23
C ASP A 28 4.45 -2.94 -7.16
N ILE A 29 3.38 -2.35 -6.64
CA ILE A 29 2.53 -1.41 -7.36
C ILE A 29 3.10 0.00 -7.17
N GLY A 30 3.47 0.67 -8.27
CA GLY A 30 4.18 1.94 -8.22
C GLY A 30 5.60 1.77 -7.66
N ALA A 31 6.32 0.79 -8.18
CA ALA A 31 7.59 0.29 -7.62
C ALA A 31 8.71 1.34 -7.55
N GLY A 32 8.60 2.46 -8.26
CA GLY A 32 9.65 3.46 -8.34
C GLY A 32 10.97 2.83 -8.79
N LYS A 33 12.03 3.03 -8.03
CA LYS A 33 13.35 2.45 -8.32
C LYS A 33 13.51 1.00 -7.81
N GLY A 34 12.45 0.34 -7.35
CA GLY A 34 12.46 -1.07 -6.94
C GLY A 34 13.03 -1.34 -5.54
N THR A 35 13.16 -0.33 -4.70
CA THR A 35 13.80 -0.52 -3.38
C THR A 35 13.10 -1.58 -2.55
N ASP A 36 11.76 -1.62 -2.55
CA ASP A 36 10.98 -2.56 -1.76
C ASP A 36 11.04 -3.98 -2.37
N LEU A 37 11.12 -4.10 -3.71
CA LEU A 37 11.40 -5.37 -4.39
C LEU A 37 12.80 -5.91 -4.06
N PHE A 38 13.80 -5.04 -3.96
CA PHE A 38 15.15 -5.48 -3.60
C PHE A 38 15.23 -5.95 -2.14
N LEU A 39 14.40 -5.40 -1.23
CA LEU A 39 14.21 -5.97 0.10
C LEU A 39 13.58 -7.37 0.03
N ALA A 40 12.59 -7.57 -0.85
CA ALA A 40 11.99 -8.89 -1.03
C ALA A 40 13.00 -9.91 -1.59
N ARG A 41 13.83 -9.54 -2.58
CA ARG A 41 14.93 -10.38 -3.10
C ARG A 41 15.95 -10.74 -2.01
N LYS A 42 16.25 -9.82 -1.11
CA LYS A 42 17.15 -10.10 0.02
C LYS A 42 16.58 -11.17 0.97
N VAL A 43 15.26 -11.19 1.16
CA VAL A 43 14.56 -12.17 2.01
C VAL A 43 14.41 -13.53 1.30
N ASN A 44 14.00 -13.53 0.04
CA ASN A 44 13.94 -14.72 -0.80
C ASN A 44 14.61 -14.44 -2.17
N PRO A 45 15.88 -14.84 -2.36
CA PRO A 45 16.61 -14.61 -3.60
C PRO A 45 16.03 -15.33 -4.83
N GLN A 46 15.19 -16.35 -4.64
CA GLN A 46 14.59 -17.13 -5.72
C GLN A 46 13.22 -16.57 -6.15
N ALA A 47 12.67 -15.62 -5.42
CA ALA A 47 11.36 -15.06 -5.74
C ALA A 47 11.38 -14.29 -7.07
N LYS A 48 10.33 -14.48 -7.86
CA LYS A 48 10.07 -13.71 -9.06
C LYS A 48 9.60 -12.31 -8.65
N LEU A 49 10.28 -11.29 -9.16
CA LEU A 49 9.97 -9.89 -8.87
C LEU A 49 9.25 -9.25 -10.05
N HIS A 50 8.10 -8.67 -9.76
CA HIS A 50 7.25 -7.97 -10.71
C HIS A 50 7.01 -6.53 -10.25
N ALA A 51 6.88 -5.62 -11.20
CA ALA A 51 6.58 -4.21 -10.94
C ALA A 51 5.49 -3.70 -11.87
N LEU A 52 4.54 -2.93 -11.31
CA LEU A 52 3.71 -2.01 -12.08
C LEU A 52 4.33 -0.62 -11.95
N GLU A 53 4.93 -0.12 -13.01
CA GLU A 53 5.64 1.16 -13.05
C GLU A 53 5.57 1.77 -14.46
N ALA A 54 5.14 3.03 -14.55
CA ALA A 54 4.95 3.70 -15.83
C ALA A 54 6.03 4.75 -16.16
N TYR A 55 6.82 5.20 -15.17
CA TYR A 55 7.86 6.19 -15.39
C TYR A 55 9.11 5.56 -15.99
N GLU A 56 9.37 5.84 -17.26
CA GLU A 56 10.42 5.20 -18.09
C GLU A 56 11.81 5.12 -17.43
N PRO A 57 12.33 6.14 -16.73
CA PRO A 57 13.62 6.00 -16.03
C PRO A 57 13.62 4.95 -14.92
N ASN A 58 12.49 4.72 -14.26
CA ASN A 58 12.37 3.67 -13.25
C ASN A 58 12.26 2.29 -13.93
N VAL A 59 11.50 2.19 -15.03
CA VAL A 59 11.38 0.96 -15.84
C VAL A 59 12.75 0.46 -16.25
N GLN A 60 13.63 1.34 -16.75
CA GLN A 60 15.00 0.99 -17.14
C GLN A 60 15.83 0.47 -15.95
N ILE A 61 15.73 1.11 -14.80
CA ILE A 61 16.43 0.68 -13.57
C ILE A 61 15.94 -0.72 -13.14
N LEU A 62 14.63 -0.92 -13.13
CA LEU A 62 14.01 -2.18 -12.71
C LEU A 62 14.40 -3.32 -13.66
N SER A 63 14.28 -3.10 -14.98
CA SER A 63 14.62 -4.09 -16.01
C SER A 63 16.11 -4.47 -15.97
N ALA A 64 17.00 -3.49 -15.75
CA ALA A 64 18.43 -3.74 -15.58
C ALA A 64 18.75 -4.58 -14.32
N ASN A 65 17.81 -4.69 -13.38
CA ASN A 65 17.92 -5.48 -12.14
C ASN A 65 17.04 -6.73 -12.17
N GLU A 66 16.73 -7.28 -13.34
CA GLU A 66 15.98 -8.54 -13.52
C GLU A 66 14.59 -8.52 -12.85
N VAL A 67 13.90 -7.37 -12.87
CA VAL A 67 12.52 -7.23 -12.47
C VAL A 67 11.64 -7.25 -13.72
N SER A 68 10.60 -8.08 -13.74
CA SER A 68 9.59 -8.07 -14.80
C SER A 68 8.70 -6.83 -14.63
N VAL A 69 8.83 -5.85 -15.53
CA VAL A 69 8.12 -4.57 -15.43
C VAL A 69 6.97 -4.53 -16.42
N PHE A 70 5.82 -4.10 -15.93
CA PHE A 70 4.61 -3.88 -16.72
C PHE A 70 4.21 -2.40 -16.59
N SER A 71 4.10 -1.71 -17.73
CA SER A 71 3.60 -0.34 -17.77
C SER A 71 2.09 -0.39 -17.96
N ALA A 72 1.36 -0.31 -16.86
CA ALA A 72 -0.10 -0.33 -16.84
C ALA A 72 -0.66 0.79 -15.97
N ASP A 73 -1.79 1.36 -16.37
CA ASP A 73 -2.56 2.26 -15.51
C ASP A 73 -3.20 1.45 -14.36
N ILE A 74 -2.63 1.56 -13.17
CA ILE A 74 -3.08 0.82 -11.99
C ILE A 74 -4.52 1.14 -11.58
N GLU A 75 -5.08 2.24 -12.06
CA GLU A 75 -6.44 2.69 -11.74
C GLU A 75 -7.48 2.22 -12.77
N ARG A 76 -7.07 1.73 -13.96
CA ARG A 76 -8.00 1.44 -15.06
C ARG A 76 -7.68 0.19 -15.88
N GLU A 77 -6.48 -0.32 -15.81
CA GLU A 77 -6.11 -1.51 -16.58
C GLU A 77 -6.11 -2.75 -15.70
N LYS A 78 -6.47 -3.87 -16.31
CA LYS A 78 -6.36 -5.19 -15.67
C LYS A 78 -4.87 -5.50 -15.47
N TYR A 79 -4.51 -5.91 -14.27
CA TYR A 79 -3.12 -6.31 -14.00
C TYR A 79 -2.79 -7.59 -14.77
N PRO A 80 -1.59 -7.68 -15.38
CA PRO A 80 -1.22 -8.74 -16.32
C PRO A 80 -0.86 -10.06 -15.63
N PHE A 81 -1.67 -10.47 -14.68
CA PHE A 81 -1.52 -11.68 -13.89
C PHE A 81 -2.83 -12.46 -13.82
N ASP A 82 -2.72 -13.77 -13.71
CA ASP A 82 -3.86 -14.66 -13.49
C ASP A 82 -4.38 -14.57 -12.04
N ASN A 83 -5.57 -15.13 -11.82
CA ASN A 83 -6.16 -15.17 -10.48
C ASN A 83 -5.30 -16.03 -9.56
N GLY A 84 -4.86 -15.45 -8.44
CA GLY A 84 -4.07 -16.15 -7.43
C GLY A 84 -2.61 -16.42 -7.83
N GLU A 85 -2.04 -15.65 -8.77
CA GLU A 85 -0.70 -15.86 -9.29
C GLU A 85 0.40 -15.23 -8.42
N ILE A 86 0.09 -14.17 -7.68
CA ILE A 86 1.07 -13.37 -6.93
C ILE A 86 0.92 -13.61 -5.42
N ASP A 87 1.96 -14.11 -4.77
CA ASP A 87 1.92 -14.43 -3.33
C ASP A 87 1.95 -13.20 -2.43
N VAL A 88 2.74 -12.17 -2.82
CA VAL A 88 2.89 -10.94 -2.03
C VAL A 88 2.71 -9.72 -2.94
N VAL A 89 1.81 -8.83 -2.57
CA VAL A 89 1.64 -7.52 -3.21
C VAL A 89 2.10 -6.44 -2.25
N ILE A 90 2.92 -5.51 -2.74
CA ILE A 90 3.37 -4.31 -2.02
C ILE A 90 2.72 -3.08 -2.67
N ALA A 91 2.15 -2.20 -1.86
CA ALA A 91 1.63 -0.90 -2.25
C ALA A 91 2.12 0.14 -1.23
N ASN A 92 3.35 0.63 -1.43
CA ASN A 92 4.03 1.52 -0.48
C ASN A 92 4.12 2.95 -1.02
N GLN A 93 3.42 3.89 -0.38
CA GLN A 93 3.35 5.32 -0.76
C GLN A 93 2.79 5.51 -2.18
N VAL A 94 1.76 4.76 -2.55
CA VAL A 94 1.08 4.85 -3.86
C VAL A 94 -0.41 5.14 -3.72
N LEU A 95 -1.10 4.53 -2.76
CA LEU A 95 -2.57 4.63 -2.65
C LEU A 95 -3.06 6.05 -2.37
N GLU A 96 -2.26 6.89 -1.72
CA GLU A 96 -2.59 8.30 -1.48
C GLU A 96 -2.67 9.15 -2.75
N HIS A 97 -2.10 8.67 -3.85
CA HIS A 97 -2.12 9.32 -5.17
C HIS A 97 -3.26 8.87 -6.07
N THR A 98 -4.00 7.83 -5.67
CA THR A 98 -5.00 7.15 -6.52
C THR A 98 -6.43 7.53 -6.17
N LYS A 99 -7.32 7.53 -7.17
CA LYS A 99 -8.76 7.75 -7.03
C LYS A 99 -9.54 6.43 -6.98
N GLU A 100 -9.16 5.46 -7.78
CA GLU A 100 -9.92 4.24 -8.06
C GLU A 100 -9.53 3.10 -7.09
N LEU A 101 -9.69 3.31 -5.78
CA LEU A 101 -9.35 2.29 -4.78
C LEU A 101 -10.15 0.99 -4.97
N PHE A 102 -11.42 1.06 -5.38
CA PHE A 102 -12.22 -0.13 -5.61
C PHE A 102 -11.62 -1.02 -6.69
N TRP A 103 -11.14 -0.42 -7.79
CA TRP A 103 -10.46 -1.13 -8.86
C TRP A 103 -9.13 -1.72 -8.40
N ILE A 104 -8.29 -0.93 -7.72
CA ILE A 104 -6.98 -1.38 -7.23
C ILE A 104 -7.15 -2.56 -6.27
N PHE A 105 -8.06 -2.47 -5.30
CA PHE A 105 -8.32 -3.55 -4.35
C PHE A 105 -9.01 -4.75 -5.02
N HIS A 106 -9.79 -4.55 -6.09
CA HIS A 106 -10.31 -5.62 -6.93
C HIS A 106 -9.17 -6.41 -7.56
N GLU A 107 -8.28 -5.75 -8.28
CA GLU A 107 -7.17 -6.41 -8.98
C GLU A 107 -6.20 -7.07 -7.99
N VAL A 108 -5.84 -6.38 -6.92
CA VAL A 108 -5.01 -6.97 -5.85
C VAL A 108 -5.65 -8.22 -5.26
N SER A 109 -6.96 -8.16 -4.96
CA SER A 109 -7.66 -9.31 -4.39
C SER A 109 -7.82 -10.47 -5.38
N ARG A 110 -7.91 -10.16 -6.68
CA ARG A 110 -7.98 -11.15 -7.75
C ARG A 110 -6.67 -11.92 -7.91
N ILE A 111 -5.55 -11.20 -7.95
CA ILE A 111 -4.24 -11.81 -8.21
C ILE A 111 -3.61 -12.49 -7.00
N LEU A 112 -4.05 -12.17 -5.77
CA LEU A 112 -3.59 -12.83 -4.56
C LEU A 112 -4.28 -14.19 -4.38
N PRO A 113 -3.55 -15.28 -4.08
CA PRO A 113 -4.13 -16.55 -3.67
C PRO A 113 -4.73 -16.46 -2.26
N LEU A 114 -5.41 -17.51 -1.83
CA LEU A 114 -5.78 -17.70 -0.42
C LEU A 114 -4.50 -17.79 0.41
N GLY A 115 -4.40 -17.04 1.51
CA GLY A 115 -3.19 -16.91 2.32
C GLY A 115 -2.18 -15.89 1.77
N GLY A 116 -2.38 -15.37 0.55
CA GLY A 116 -1.54 -14.32 -0.04
C GLY A 116 -1.52 -13.04 0.79
N LYS A 117 -0.46 -12.26 0.66
CA LYS A 117 -0.18 -11.10 1.52
C LYS A 117 -0.25 -9.78 0.76
N LEU A 118 -0.90 -8.80 1.36
CA LEU A 118 -0.92 -7.41 0.91
C LEU A 118 -0.21 -6.53 1.94
N ILE A 119 0.88 -5.90 1.52
CA ILE A 119 1.63 -4.94 2.33
C ILE A 119 1.26 -3.53 1.87
N ILE A 120 0.73 -2.71 2.77
CA ILE A 120 0.34 -1.33 2.49
C ILE A 120 1.17 -0.40 3.35
N GLY A 121 1.78 0.62 2.74
CA GLY A 121 2.42 1.73 3.42
C GLY A 121 1.82 3.06 2.94
N VAL A 122 1.29 3.89 3.84
CA VAL A 122 0.67 5.18 3.50
C VAL A 122 0.98 6.25 4.55
N PRO A 123 0.96 7.55 4.17
CA PRO A 123 1.00 8.64 5.13
C PRO A 123 -0.23 8.59 6.05
N ASN A 124 -0.02 8.76 7.35
CA ASN A 124 -1.08 8.70 8.34
C ASN A 124 -1.76 10.07 8.49
N LEU A 125 -3.01 10.17 8.09
CA LEU A 125 -3.82 11.37 8.30
C LEU A 125 -3.98 11.69 9.80
N ALA A 126 -4.06 10.65 10.64
CA ALA A 126 -4.20 10.77 12.10
C ALA A 126 -2.86 10.87 12.85
N ALA A 127 -1.74 11.18 12.17
CA ALA A 127 -0.46 11.45 12.82
C ALA A 127 -0.57 12.59 13.84
N LEU A 128 0.21 12.55 14.92
CA LEU A 128 0.12 13.53 16.01
C LEU A 128 0.15 14.98 15.50
N HIS A 129 1.12 15.31 14.66
CA HIS A 129 1.24 16.67 14.11
C HIS A 129 0.05 17.08 13.24
N ASN A 130 -0.58 16.13 12.50
CA ASN A 130 -1.78 16.40 11.71
C ASN A 130 -2.99 16.70 12.58
N ARG A 131 -3.13 16.02 13.72
CA ARG A 131 -4.19 16.32 14.72
C ARG A 131 -4.03 17.72 15.28
N ILE A 132 -2.79 18.14 15.58
CA ILE A 132 -2.49 19.48 16.05
C ILE A 132 -2.81 20.52 14.96
N LEU A 133 -2.42 20.28 13.71
CA LEU A 133 -2.74 21.16 12.59
C LEU A 133 -4.24 21.33 12.41
N LEU A 134 -5.01 20.25 12.46
CA LEU A 134 -6.48 20.28 12.37
C LEU A 134 -7.10 21.05 13.54
N ALA A 135 -6.63 20.85 14.77
CA ALA A 135 -7.09 21.61 15.95
C ALA A 135 -6.82 23.12 15.80
N MET A 136 -5.81 23.52 15.03
CA MET A 136 -5.50 24.92 14.69
C MET A 136 -6.20 25.40 13.40
N GLY A 137 -7.16 24.65 12.85
CA GLY A 137 -7.86 24.99 11.61
C GLY A 137 -6.98 24.90 10.33
N ARG A 138 -5.87 24.16 10.37
CA ARG A 138 -4.94 24.01 9.24
C ARG A 138 -5.03 22.61 8.63
N GLN A 139 -4.82 22.52 7.32
CA GLN A 139 -4.80 21.23 6.62
C GLN A 139 -3.67 20.32 7.14
N PRO A 140 -3.93 19.01 7.26
CA PRO A 140 -2.91 18.00 7.50
C PRO A 140 -1.80 18.02 6.46
N SER A 141 -0.58 17.76 6.88
CA SER A 141 0.58 17.75 5.97
C SER A 141 0.49 16.67 4.88
N SER A 142 -0.28 15.60 5.14
CA SER A 142 -0.48 14.48 4.23
C SER A 142 -1.47 14.74 3.09
N ILE A 143 -2.32 15.78 3.18
CA ILE A 143 -3.34 16.11 2.17
C ILE A 143 -3.46 17.62 1.97
N LYS A 144 -2.37 18.27 1.63
CA LYS A 144 -2.42 19.71 1.31
C LYS A 144 -3.04 19.95 -0.07
N THR A 145 -3.77 21.04 -0.23
CA THR A 145 -4.42 21.43 -1.51
C THR A 145 -3.45 21.44 -2.70
N HIS A 146 -2.19 21.75 -2.47
CA HIS A 146 -1.13 21.80 -3.50
C HIS A 146 -0.23 20.57 -3.52
N SER A 147 -0.65 19.45 -2.93
CA SER A 147 0.09 18.18 -2.99
C SER A 147 -0.50 17.24 -4.02
N ALA A 148 0.28 16.26 -4.46
CA ALA A 148 -0.20 15.19 -5.33
C ALA A 148 -1.07 14.15 -4.61
N HIS A 149 -1.22 14.26 -3.29
CA HIS A 149 -2.05 13.33 -2.52
C HIS A 149 -3.52 13.72 -2.65
N VAL A 150 -4.32 12.83 -3.17
CA VAL A 150 -5.77 13.00 -3.33
C VAL A 150 -6.56 12.40 -2.18
N ARG A 151 -5.93 11.54 -1.36
CA ARG A 151 -6.55 10.85 -0.21
C ARG A 151 -5.67 10.89 1.02
N GLY A 152 -6.33 10.87 2.18
CA GLY A 152 -5.68 10.64 3.48
C GLY A 152 -6.20 9.34 4.10
N PHE A 153 -5.30 8.58 4.70
CA PHE A 153 -5.62 7.29 5.31
C PHE A 153 -5.38 7.32 6.82
N THR A 154 -6.26 6.64 7.56
CA THR A 154 -5.98 6.17 8.91
C THR A 154 -6.02 4.64 8.93
N LYS A 155 -5.37 4.01 9.90
CA LYS A 155 -5.47 2.55 10.08
C LYS A 155 -6.93 2.09 10.15
N ARG A 156 -7.73 2.80 10.97
CA ARG A 156 -9.13 2.43 11.24
C ARG A 156 -9.98 2.50 9.97
N ASP A 157 -9.85 3.60 9.22
CA ASP A 157 -10.69 3.81 8.04
C ASP A 157 -10.28 2.89 6.88
N LEU A 158 -8.96 2.62 6.72
CA LEU A 158 -8.50 1.65 5.73
C LEU A 158 -9.00 0.23 6.02
N LEU A 159 -8.90 -0.22 7.28
CA LEU A 159 -9.44 -1.52 7.68
C LEU A 159 -10.96 -1.58 7.57
N LYS A 160 -11.65 -0.48 7.90
CA LYS A 160 -13.11 -0.37 7.72
C LYS A 160 -13.49 -0.47 6.24
N PHE A 161 -12.80 0.25 5.35
CA PHE A 161 -13.01 0.17 3.90
C PHE A 161 -12.87 -1.27 3.40
N VAL A 162 -11.76 -1.92 3.72
CA VAL A 162 -11.50 -3.30 3.32
C VAL A 162 -12.57 -4.26 3.86
N GLY A 163 -12.93 -4.14 5.15
CA GLY A 163 -13.92 -5.01 5.79
C GLY A 163 -15.37 -4.78 5.33
N LEU A 164 -15.73 -3.54 4.92
CA LEU A 164 -17.05 -3.27 4.36
C LEU A 164 -17.17 -3.82 2.93
N CYS A 165 -16.14 -3.63 2.10
CA CYS A 165 -16.16 -4.09 0.71
C CYS A 165 -15.98 -5.61 0.60
N PHE A 166 -15.14 -6.20 1.44
CA PHE A 166 -14.80 -7.62 1.39
C PHE A 166 -14.82 -8.21 2.82
N PRO A 167 -16.03 -8.43 3.41
CA PRO A 167 -16.18 -8.93 4.79
C PRO A 167 -15.43 -10.23 5.00
N ASP A 168 -14.62 -10.29 6.10
CA ASP A 168 -13.76 -11.43 6.45
C ASP A 168 -12.75 -11.82 5.34
N GLY A 169 -12.59 -10.97 4.34
CA GLY A 169 -11.71 -11.21 3.19
C GLY A 169 -10.23 -11.03 3.52
N TYR A 170 -9.91 -10.13 4.43
CA TYR A 170 -8.54 -9.86 4.88
C TYR A 170 -8.45 -9.83 6.41
N GLU A 171 -7.37 -10.40 6.93
CA GLU A 171 -6.97 -10.31 8.33
C GLU A 171 -5.73 -9.42 8.48
N LEU A 172 -5.72 -8.53 9.46
CA LEU A 172 -4.54 -7.74 9.80
C LEU A 172 -3.56 -8.60 10.61
N VAL A 173 -2.48 -9.06 9.98
CA VAL A 173 -1.44 -9.92 10.59
C VAL A 173 -0.17 -9.16 10.96
N GLY A 174 -0.06 -7.89 10.58
CA GLY A 174 1.04 -7.01 10.98
C GLY A 174 0.66 -5.54 10.90
N PHE A 175 1.18 -4.75 11.86
CA PHE A 175 0.98 -3.31 11.89
C PHE A 175 2.20 -2.62 12.46
N GLY A 176 2.56 -1.44 11.91
CA GLY A 176 3.63 -0.62 12.41
C GLY A 176 3.46 0.85 12.04
N GLY A 177 4.16 1.70 12.78
CA GLY A 177 4.28 3.11 12.47
C GLY A 177 5.73 3.49 12.21
N SER A 178 5.98 4.40 11.28
CA SER A 178 7.32 4.88 11.01
C SER A 178 7.38 6.40 10.99
N ASN A 179 8.48 6.92 11.51
CA ASN A 179 8.73 8.32 11.75
C ASN A 179 7.71 8.96 12.73
N PHE A 180 8.11 10.05 13.38
CA PHE A 180 7.25 10.74 14.35
C PHE A 180 7.56 12.23 14.31
N TYR A 181 6.90 12.94 13.41
CA TYR A 181 7.14 14.36 13.19
C TYR A 181 6.57 15.21 14.33
N PRO A 182 7.28 16.27 14.82
CA PRO A 182 8.50 16.85 14.24
C PRO A 182 9.82 16.38 14.88
N PHE A 183 9.81 15.24 15.56
CA PHE A 183 10.96 14.78 16.34
C PHE A 183 12.12 14.26 15.45
N PRO A 184 13.37 14.41 15.92
CA PRO A 184 14.54 13.84 15.22
C PRO A 184 14.49 12.29 15.26
N PRO A 185 15.21 11.58 14.35
CA PRO A 185 15.14 10.12 14.22
C PRO A 185 15.37 9.34 15.51
N VAL A 186 16.24 9.82 16.40
CA VAL A 186 16.53 9.19 17.71
C VAL A 186 15.28 9.11 18.59
N MET A 187 14.43 10.11 18.57
CA MET A 187 13.17 10.15 19.32
C MET A 187 12.00 9.59 18.49
N ALA A 188 12.01 9.85 17.19
CA ALA A 188 10.91 9.43 16.29
C ALA A 188 10.76 7.91 16.23
N LYS A 189 11.87 7.14 16.20
CA LYS A 189 11.82 5.67 16.15
C LYS A 189 11.12 5.05 17.37
N PRO A 190 11.56 5.32 18.64
CA PRO A 190 10.86 4.77 19.80
C PRO A 190 9.42 5.26 19.93
N LEU A 191 9.14 6.53 19.63
CA LEU A 191 7.78 7.07 19.66
C LEU A 191 6.87 6.37 18.64
N ALA A 192 7.33 6.16 17.41
CA ALA A 192 6.57 5.44 16.39
C ALA A 192 6.30 3.98 16.77
N LYS A 193 7.22 3.33 17.50
CA LYS A 193 7.03 1.98 18.02
C LYS A 193 6.01 1.94 19.16
N MET A 194 6.04 2.91 20.07
CA MET A 194 5.11 2.97 21.22
C MET A 194 3.70 3.46 20.82
N LEU A 195 3.63 4.40 19.88
CA LEU A 195 2.39 5.06 19.46
C LEU A 195 2.20 4.98 17.93
N PRO A 196 2.16 3.78 17.34
CA PRO A 196 2.18 3.61 15.88
C PRO A 196 0.99 4.27 15.17
N ASN A 197 -0.17 4.37 15.83
CA ASN A 197 -1.34 5.09 15.30
C ASN A 197 -1.17 6.62 15.23
N MET A 198 -0.13 7.17 15.86
CA MET A 198 0.20 8.60 15.84
C MET A 198 1.47 8.89 15.03
N ALA A 199 2.12 7.87 14.50
CA ALA A 199 3.29 7.99 13.64
C ALA A 199 2.96 8.69 12.32
N TRP A 200 3.97 9.23 11.65
CA TRP A 200 3.83 9.92 10.37
C TRP A 200 3.31 9.01 9.25
N GLY A 201 3.83 7.81 9.15
CA GLY A 201 3.38 6.76 8.22
C GLY A 201 2.89 5.54 8.97
N ILE A 202 1.94 4.85 8.40
CA ILE A 202 1.40 3.58 8.88
C ILE A 202 1.62 2.49 7.85
N PHE A 203 1.93 1.28 8.35
CA PHE A 203 2.25 0.11 7.55
C PHE A 203 1.41 -1.06 8.04
N LEU A 204 0.73 -1.71 7.10
CA LEU A 204 -0.17 -2.82 7.38
C LEU A 204 0.27 -4.04 6.56
N LEU A 205 0.23 -5.22 7.19
CA LEU A 205 0.32 -6.51 6.53
C LEU A 205 -1.04 -7.18 6.64
N LEU A 206 -1.70 -7.37 5.52
CA LEU A 206 -3.00 -8.02 5.42
C LEU A 206 -2.82 -9.41 4.79
N GLU A 207 -3.51 -10.42 5.31
CA GLU A 207 -3.56 -11.76 4.75
C GLU A 207 -4.93 -12.03 4.16
N LYS A 208 -5.00 -12.51 2.92
CA LYS A 208 -6.26 -12.90 2.30
C LYS A 208 -6.79 -14.20 2.88
N LYS A 209 -8.00 -14.17 3.45
CA LYS A 209 -8.57 -15.27 4.24
C LYS A 209 -9.65 -16.06 3.53
N ARG A 210 -10.22 -15.53 2.44
CA ARG A 210 -11.24 -16.25 1.67
C ARG A 210 -11.14 -15.96 0.17
N PRO A 211 -11.76 -16.81 -0.68
CA PRO A 211 -11.87 -16.53 -2.12
C PRO A 211 -12.53 -15.18 -2.38
N TYR A 212 -12.05 -14.47 -3.38
CA TYR A 212 -12.57 -13.17 -3.82
C TYR A 212 -13.46 -13.32 -5.05
N ASN A 213 -14.61 -12.65 -5.07
CA ASN A 213 -15.58 -12.71 -6.16
C ASN A 213 -16.15 -11.31 -6.48
N ARG A 214 -15.27 -10.35 -6.86
CA ARG A 214 -15.62 -8.99 -7.33
C ARG A 214 -16.30 -8.07 -6.30
N GLU A 215 -16.26 -8.38 -5.01
CA GLU A 215 -16.98 -7.64 -3.97
C GLU A 215 -16.59 -6.16 -3.92
N PHE A 216 -15.32 -5.80 -4.20
CA PHE A 216 -14.90 -4.40 -4.27
C PHE A 216 -15.60 -3.64 -5.40
N LEU A 217 -15.92 -4.26 -6.53
CA LEU A 217 -16.63 -3.62 -7.64
C LEU A 217 -18.15 -3.56 -7.41
N GLU A 218 -18.69 -4.52 -6.69
CA GLU A 218 -20.13 -4.58 -6.37
C GLU A 218 -20.52 -3.59 -5.27
N PHE A 219 -19.62 -3.31 -4.33
CA PHE A 219 -19.88 -2.46 -3.18
C PHE A 219 -20.38 -1.05 -3.56
N PRO A 220 -19.70 -0.26 -4.42
CA PRO A 220 -20.18 1.08 -4.77
C PRO A 220 -21.53 1.08 -5.50
N ILE A 221 -21.85 0.02 -6.24
CA ILE A 221 -23.14 -0.14 -6.91
C ILE A 221 -24.23 -0.42 -5.86
N LYS A 222 -24.00 -1.39 -4.97
CA LYS A 222 -24.93 -1.80 -3.91
C LYS A 222 -25.23 -0.65 -2.95
N GLU A 223 -24.21 0.09 -2.54
CA GLU A 223 -24.35 1.22 -1.61
C GLU A 223 -24.79 2.53 -2.33
N ARG A 224 -24.98 2.51 -3.65
CA ARG A 224 -25.40 3.66 -4.47
C ARG A 224 -24.55 4.90 -4.18
N LEU A 225 -23.23 4.74 -4.22
CA LEU A 225 -22.32 5.87 -3.95
C LEU A 225 -22.52 6.96 -5.01
N GLU A 226 -22.55 8.23 -4.59
CA GLU A 226 -22.88 9.38 -5.45
C GLU A 226 -21.84 9.68 -6.53
N THR A 227 -20.63 9.12 -6.43
CA THR A 227 -19.54 9.35 -7.37
C THR A 227 -19.37 8.14 -8.28
N ASN A 228 -19.16 8.41 -9.58
CA ASN A 228 -18.81 7.36 -10.54
C ASN A 228 -17.39 6.85 -10.28
N PHE A 229 -17.26 5.55 -10.06
CA PHE A 229 -16.00 4.86 -9.93
C PHE A 229 -15.73 4.01 -11.17
N TYR A 230 -14.45 3.76 -11.48
CA TYR A 230 -14.09 2.80 -12.50
C TYR A 230 -14.31 1.38 -11.97
N LEU A 231 -15.17 0.62 -12.63
CA LEU A 231 -15.57 -0.72 -12.22
C LEU A 231 -15.17 -1.81 -13.24
N GLY A 232 -14.23 -1.46 -14.12
CA GLY A 232 -13.74 -2.32 -15.18
C GLY A 232 -14.28 -1.93 -16.56
N PRO A 233 -13.76 -2.55 -17.63
CA PRO A 233 -14.28 -2.35 -18.98
C PRO A 233 -15.72 -2.85 -19.06
N SER A 234 -16.56 -2.08 -19.76
CA SER A 234 -17.97 -2.38 -20.05
C SER A 234 -18.08 -3.50 -21.09
#